data_aabd5c4d22c088673b8970072512c80d
#
_entry.id   aabd5c4d22c088673b8970072512c80d
#
_cell.length_a   1.000
_cell.length_b   1.000
_cell.length_c   1.000
_cell.angle_alpha   90.00
_cell.angle_beta   90.00
_cell.angle_gamma   90.00
#
_symmetry.space_group_name_H-M   'P 1'
#
loop_
_entity.id
_entity.type
_entity.pdbx_description
1 polymer ?
#
loop_
_entity_poly.entity_id
_entity_poly.type
_entity_poly.pdbx_seq_one_letter_code
_entity_poly.pdbx_strand_id
1 'polypeptide(L)'
;LTALQDYFDFVIEYAPYFYYIPGVGVDPEWDRGPAPAAHAIDFLFECYSDSRFVDDKTDIYDKIVELADYLLSIQCSNNAKEAYGGFQSKDGSDFYYSIDAHRAVPALLKAYDLTGTIGYYNATVLACGTYLYNMQHPPIPAVHDKYYGGFAQWVDINDNLGPDMWVVDLYGLIGLKELYTRTSETKYQTMIDDLLSFYRQGINDLWLYYKPPPSGDGAWHRAPGTPPENLIFDDDYSYALHSLYLFEGWSETVEKVFRYCSEINPTIDYPAYQPAVCWPGYLDIVNRKPDCKYYDAVTSGILGLQLRKNHEGISYEYAKKIVELHSDAFMYWGPVFTDYSPVENKKSVVTVSWLGRYLLQYSPVSNKFTQILNAYGEAVTFYSVIPGETESYAEGIQIKAIVNPTRSTEILLEPGYVIDDYITIYVFAPLKHHDKLVHKSIPYVVLGVQDYRFQNDVMYLKASCRRLIS
;
A
#
# COMPACT_ATOMS: atom_id res chain seq x y z
N LEU A 1 9.40 10.17 -14.19
CA LEU A 1 10.45 10.61 -13.25
C LEU A 1 10.16 11.99 -12.67
N THR A 2 9.75 12.98 -13.48
CA THR A 2 9.42 14.33 -12.99
C THR A 2 8.32 14.32 -11.93
N ALA A 3 7.19 13.66 -12.15
CA ALA A 3 6.10 13.63 -11.18
C ALA A 3 6.50 13.01 -9.83
N LEU A 4 7.29 11.95 -9.83
CA LEU A 4 7.79 11.35 -8.59
C LEU A 4 8.76 12.27 -7.84
N GLN A 5 9.63 12.99 -8.57
CA GLN A 5 10.51 13.98 -7.98
C GLN A 5 9.73 15.17 -7.41
N ASP A 6 8.75 15.68 -8.17
CA ASP A 6 7.88 16.76 -7.71
C ASP A 6 7.12 16.38 -6.42
N TYR A 7 6.69 15.11 -6.31
CA TYR A 7 6.04 14.60 -5.10
C TYR A 7 7.02 14.47 -3.93
N PHE A 8 8.22 13.99 -4.21
CA PHE A 8 9.28 13.90 -3.20
C PHE A 8 9.64 15.28 -2.66
N ASP A 9 9.93 16.24 -3.54
CA ASP A 9 10.30 17.61 -3.15
C ASP A 9 9.19 18.27 -2.32
N PHE A 10 7.92 18.07 -2.72
CA PHE A 10 6.78 18.59 -1.98
C PHE A 10 6.68 17.99 -0.57
N VAL A 11 6.88 16.69 -0.41
CA VAL A 11 6.84 16.03 0.90
C VAL A 11 8.00 16.48 1.79
N ILE A 12 9.21 16.60 1.24
CA ILE A 12 10.37 17.11 1.98
C ILE A 12 10.11 18.54 2.48
N GLU A 13 9.50 19.39 1.65
CA GLU A 13 9.28 20.79 1.99
C GLU A 13 8.13 20.99 2.98
N TYR A 14 6.98 20.29 2.79
CA TYR A 14 5.74 20.63 3.50
C TYR A 14 5.32 19.65 4.60
N ALA A 15 5.84 18.44 4.68
CA ALA A 15 5.51 17.57 5.81
C ALA A 15 6.10 18.14 7.14
N PRO A 16 5.37 18.14 8.26
CA PRO A 16 4.11 17.44 8.56
C PRO A 16 2.83 18.28 8.45
N TYR A 17 2.80 19.33 7.65
CA TYR A 17 1.58 20.11 7.43
C TYR A 17 0.56 19.31 6.62
N PHE A 18 -0.74 19.48 6.94
CA PHE A 18 -1.79 18.81 6.16
C PHE A 18 -1.87 19.35 4.73
N TYR A 19 -1.89 20.68 4.60
CA TYR A 19 -2.17 21.32 3.33
C TYR A 19 -1.26 22.52 3.05
N TYR A 20 -0.98 22.70 1.77
CA TYR A 20 -0.36 23.89 1.22
C TYR A 20 -1.34 24.56 0.23
N ILE A 21 -1.60 25.84 0.43
CA ILE A 21 -2.47 26.65 -0.43
C ILE A 21 -1.59 27.47 -1.37
N PRO A 22 -1.61 27.21 -2.69
CA PRO A 22 -0.84 27.99 -3.65
C PRO A 22 -1.08 29.50 -3.53
N GLY A 23 0.01 30.25 -3.40
CA GLY A 23 -0.03 31.71 -3.23
C GLY A 23 -0.32 32.21 -1.81
N VAL A 24 -0.60 31.32 -0.85
CA VAL A 24 -0.85 31.65 0.55
C VAL A 24 0.22 31.04 1.46
N GLY A 25 0.57 29.79 1.26
CA GLY A 25 1.45 28.99 2.11
C GLY A 25 0.72 27.84 2.79
N VAL A 26 1.21 27.40 3.95
CA VAL A 26 0.54 26.36 4.73
C VAL A 26 -0.85 26.82 5.19
N ASP A 27 -1.78 25.88 5.25
CA ASP A 27 -3.16 26.18 5.65
C ASP A 27 -3.20 26.48 7.17
N PRO A 28 -3.63 27.70 7.58
CA PRO A 28 -3.62 28.07 9.00
C PRO A 28 -4.73 27.36 9.81
N GLU A 29 -5.73 26.78 9.18
CA GLU A 29 -6.80 26.04 9.86
C GLU A 29 -6.42 24.59 10.12
N TRP A 30 -5.58 24.05 9.24
CA TRP A 30 -5.08 22.68 9.30
C TRP A 30 -3.56 22.71 9.38
N ASP A 31 -3.06 22.93 10.56
CA ASP A 31 -1.62 22.96 10.87
C ASP A 31 -1.02 21.54 10.75
N ARG A 32 0.01 21.26 11.46
CA ARG A 32 0.70 19.97 11.48
C ARG A 32 -0.16 18.90 12.17
N GLY A 33 0.00 17.66 11.76
CA GLY A 33 -0.72 16.55 12.36
C GLY A 33 -0.11 15.17 12.11
N PRO A 34 -0.63 14.14 12.80
CA PRO A 34 -0.09 12.78 12.70
C PRO A 34 -0.27 12.14 11.32
N ALA A 35 -1.38 12.40 10.65
CA ALA A 35 -1.64 11.78 9.33
C ALA A 35 -0.61 12.19 8.27
N PRO A 36 -0.35 13.50 8.02
CA PRO A 36 0.68 13.88 7.05
C PRO A 36 2.08 13.46 7.48
N ALA A 37 2.41 13.49 8.77
CA ALA A 37 3.70 13.03 9.25
C ALA A 37 3.90 11.53 8.99
N ALA A 38 2.91 10.71 9.35
CA ALA A 38 2.99 9.26 9.20
C ALA A 38 3.09 8.83 7.72
N HIS A 39 2.24 9.37 6.85
CA HIS A 39 2.27 9.01 5.43
C HIS A 39 3.53 9.53 4.72
N ALA A 40 4.06 10.69 5.16
CA ALA A 40 5.34 11.18 4.68
C ALA A 40 6.50 10.24 5.09
N ILE A 41 6.54 9.78 6.35
CA ILE A 41 7.53 8.78 6.79
C ILE A 41 7.41 7.51 5.95
N ASP A 42 6.21 7.01 5.69
CA ASP A 42 5.99 5.82 4.87
C ASP A 42 6.57 5.98 3.46
N PHE A 43 6.30 7.10 2.82
CA PHE A 43 6.81 7.40 1.47
C PHE A 43 8.33 7.60 1.47
N LEU A 44 8.84 8.40 2.38
CA LEU A 44 10.28 8.69 2.47
C LEU A 44 11.11 7.45 2.84
N PHE A 45 10.58 6.55 3.68
CA PHE A 45 11.24 5.28 4.00
C PHE A 45 11.36 4.37 2.77
N GLU A 46 10.35 4.35 1.92
CA GLU A 46 10.41 3.66 0.63
C GLU A 46 11.41 4.34 -0.32
N CYS A 47 11.44 5.69 -0.39
CA CYS A 47 12.46 6.46 -1.14
C CYS A 47 13.89 6.17 -0.65
N TYR A 48 14.11 6.07 0.67
CA TYR A 48 15.43 5.78 1.24
C TYR A 48 16.02 4.47 0.73
N SER A 49 15.18 3.50 0.43
CA SER A 49 15.56 2.18 -0.09
C SER A 49 15.68 2.16 -1.62
N ASP A 50 15.19 3.18 -2.32
CA ASP A 50 15.14 3.24 -3.78
C ASP A 50 16.41 3.89 -4.36
N SER A 51 16.97 3.27 -5.39
CA SER A 51 18.21 3.72 -6.03
C SER A 51 18.10 5.08 -6.73
N ARG A 52 16.88 5.53 -7.04
CA ARG A 52 16.63 6.84 -7.66
C ARG A 52 16.92 8.02 -6.72
N PHE A 53 16.89 7.77 -5.41
CA PHE A 53 17.11 8.76 -4.35
C PHE A 53 18.42 8.56 -3.59
N VAL A 54 19.42 7.96 -4.23
CA VAL A 54 20.70 7.67 -3.57
C VAL A 54 21.42 8.92 -3.08
N ASP A 55 21.29 10.02 -3.82
CA ASP A 55 21.90 11.30 -3.49
C ASP A 55 21.13 12.07 -2.40
N ASP A 56 19.84 11.74 -2.22
CA ASP A 56 18.95 12.41 -1.26
C ASP A 56 18.88 11.70 0.11
N LYS A 57 19.63 10.62 0.32
CA LYS A 57 19.53 9.79 1.53
C LYS A 57 19.71 10.54 2.84
N THR A 58 20.57 11.53 2.87
CA THR A 58 20.79 12.35 4.08
C THR A 58 19.56 13.18 4.37
N ASP A 59 19.01 13.87 3.38
CA ASP A 59 17.83 14.71 3.52
C ASP A 59 16.60 13.88 3.90
N ILE A 60 16.47 12.69 3.30
CA ILE A 60 15.41 11.73 3.64
C ILE A 60 15.53 11.27 5.10
N TYR A 61 16.75 10.88 5.52
CA TYR A 61 17.00 10.44 6.89
C TYR A 61 16.65 11.52 7.89
N ASP A 62 17.16 12.75 7.68
CA ASP A 62 16.94 13.88 8.56
C ASP A 62 15.46 14.25 8.63
N LYS A 63 14.76 14.19 7.50
CA LYS A 63 13.31 14.44 7.46
C LYS A 63 12.50 13.37 8.18
N ILE A 64 12.84 12.10 8.04
CA ILE A 64 12.17 11.01 8.78
C ILE A 64 12.37 11.21 10.29
N VAL A 65 13.58 11.59 10.74
CA VAL A 65 13.86 11.90 12.15
C VAL A 65 13.01 13.09 12.63
N GLU A 66 12.99 14.19 11.88
CA GLU A 66 12.15 15.36 12.18
C GLU A 66 10.68 14.98 12.37
N LEU A 67 10.13 14.20 11.44
CA LEU A 67 8.73 13.79 11.46
C LEU A 67 8.42 12.81 12.62
N ALA A 68 9.34 11.90 12.91
CA ALA A 68 9.18 10.97 14.02
C ALA A 68 9.27 11.69 15.37
N ASP A 69 10.20 12.65 15.53
CA ASP A 69 10.30 13.49 16.72
C ASP A 69 9.04 14.38 16.89
N TYR A 70 8.50 14.88 15.78
CA TYR A 70 7.22 15.59 15.80
C TYR A 70 6.10 14.69 16.33
N LEU A 71 5.96 13.46 15.83
CA LEU A 71 4.97 12.50 16.32
C LEU A 71 5.14 12.25 17.84
N LEU A 72 6.37 12.09 18.32
CA LEU A 72 6.61 11.97 19.77
C LEU A 72 6.15 13.19 20.54
N SER A 73 6.35 14.39 19.99
CA SER A 73 6.01 15.65 20.66
C SER A 73 4.52 15.86 20.86
N ILE A 74 3.68 15.27 19.98
CA ILE A 74 2.22 15.37 20.05
C ILE A 74 1.55 14.16 20.70
N GLN A 75 2.34 13.17 21.14
CA GLN A 75 1.82 12.01 21.87
C GLN A 75 1.44 12.41 23.30
N CYS A 76 0.26 12.04 23.76
CA CYS A 76 -0.19 12.27 25.11
C CYS A 76 0.68 11.51 26.13
N SER A 77 1.42 12.25 26.95
CA SER A 77 2.30 11.70 28.00
C SER A 77 1.66 11.71 29.40
N ASN A 78 0.47 12.26 29.55
CA ASN A 78 -0.22 12.31 30.84
C ASN A 78 -0.97 11.02 31.13
N ASN A 79 -0.42 10.18 31.99
CA ASN A 79 -0.98 8.87 32.33
C ASN A 79 -2.26 8.91 33.18
N ALA A 80 -2.73 10.09 33.58
CA ALA A 80 -4.03 10.28 34.23
C ALA A 80 -5.17 10.52 33.23
N LYS A 81 -4.87 10.55 31.92
CA LYS A 81 -5.82 10.80 30.84
C LYS A 81 -6.16 9.53 30.08
N GLU A 82 -7.40 9.41 29.62
CA GLU A 82 -7.83 8.33 28.71
C GLU A 82 -7.09 8.40 27.37
N ALA A 83 -6.66 9.60 26.96
CA ALA A 83 -5.85 9.82 25.76
C ALA A 83 -4.38 9.36 25.90
N TYR A 84 -3.95 8.85 27.06
CA TYR A 84 -2.55 8.48 27.32
C TYR A 84 -2.00 7.52 26.27
N GLY A 85 -0.99 7.98 25.52
CA GLY A 85 -0.39 7.25 24.40
C GLY A 85 -0.99 7.56 23.01
N GLY A 86 -2.13 8.25 22.96
CA GLY A 86 -2.73 8.75 21.72
C GLY A 86 -1.99 9.95 21.14
N PHE A 87 -2.22 10.28 19.88
CA PHE A 87 -1.61 11.43 19.21
C PHE A 87 -2.67 12.51 18.97
N GLN A 88 -2.34 13.77 19.26
CA GLN A 88 -3.23 14.88 18.93
C GLN A 88 -3.52 14.92 17.43
N SER A 89 -4.77 15.13 17.04
CA SER A 89 -5.19 15.10 15.63
C SER A 89 -4.57 16.22 14.78
N LYS A 90 -4.20 17.32 15.41
CA LYS A 90 -3.39 18.42 14.88
C LYS A 90 -2.80 19.22 16.03
N ASP A 91 -1.83 20.07 15.76
CA ASP A 91 -1.24 20.95 16.77
C ASP A 91 -2.33 21.73 17.52
N GLY A 92 -2.30 21.62 18.85
CA GLY A 92 -3.26 22.29 19.73
C GLY A 92 -4.69 21.76 19.72
N SER A 93 -4.92 20.59 19.09
CA SER A 93 -6.24 19.93 19.14
C SER A 93 -6.54 19.36 20.51
N ASP A 94 -7.82 19.43 20.90
CA ASP A 94 -8.33 18.75 22.08
C ASP A 94 -8.69 17.28 21.85
N PHE A 95 -8.54 16.78 20.60
CA PHE A 95 -8.96 15.44 20.19
C PHE A 95 -7.78 14.54 19.85
N TYR A 96 -7.93 13.27 20.20
CA TYR A 96 -7.04 12.14 19.90
C TYR A 96 -7.85 11.08 19.19
N TYR A 97 -7.63 10.90 17.88
CA TYR A 97 -8.36 9.91 17.09
C TYR A 97 -7.62 8.58 17.04
N SER A 98 -8.37 7.48 17.08
CA SER A 98 -7.80 6.13 16.94
C SER A 98 -7.07 5.95 15.61
N ILE A 99 -7.64 6.46 14.52
CA ILE A 99 -7.01 6.38 13.19
C ILE A 99 -5.65 7.08 13.14
N ASP A 100 -5.46 8.16 13.89
CA ASP A 100 -4.18 8.86 13.92
C ASP A 100 -3.09 8.02 14.61
N ALA A 101 -3.45 7.28 15.67
CA ALA A 101 -2.56 6.32 16.29
C ALA A 101 -2.28 5.14 15.34
N HIS A 102 -3.29 4.65 14.62
CA HIS A 102 -3.11 3.58 13.63
C HIS A 102 -2.15 3.96 12.50
N ARG A 103 -2.13 5.23 12.09
CA ARG A 103 -1.18 5.77 11.11
C ARG A 103 0.22 5.98 11.68
N ALA A 104 0.30 6.54 12.88
CA ALA A 104 1.58 6.87 13.53
C ALA A 104 2.40 5.63 13.90
N VAL A 105 1.76 4.54 14.35
CA VAL A 105 2.44 3.33 14.81
C VAL A 105 3.34 2.70 13.73
N PRO A 106 2.88 2.33 12.54
CA PRO A 106 3.75 1.74 11.52
C PRO A 106 4.83 2.72 11.05
N ALA A 107 4.55 4.03 11.00
CA ALA A 107 5.52 5.04 10.64
C ALA A 107 6.67 5.14 11.68
N LEU A 108 6.34 5.19 12.96
CA LEU A 108 7.34 5.20 14.04
C LEU A 108 8.16 3.90 14.09
N LEU A 109 7.57 2.74 13.77
CA LEU A 109 8.33 1.49 13.66
C LEU A 109 9.36 1.54 12.52
N LYS A 110 9.01 2.12 11.37
CA LYS A 110 9.94 2.34 10.26
C LYS A 110 11.06 3.32 10.65
N ALA A 111 10.71 4.41 11.34
CA ALA A 111 11.71 5.34 11.86
C ALA A 111 12.65 4.67 12.87
N TYR A 112 12.14 3.80 13.74
CA TYR A 112 12.95 2.97 14.63
C TYR A 112 13.87 2.03 13.85
N ASP A 113 13.37 1.32 12.85
CA ASP A 113 14.16 0.40 12.02
C ASP A 113 15.30 1.13 11.28
N LEU A 114 15.07 2.38 10.88
CA LEU A 114 16.06 3.19 10.22
C LEU A 114 17.13 3.75 11.16
N THR A 115 16.72 4.22 12.34
CA THR A 115 17.57 5.01 13.23
C THR A 115 18.08 4.26 14.47
N GLY A 116 17.39 3.21 14.90
CA GLY A 116 17.63 2.52 16.17
C GLY A 116 17.17 3.30 17.39
N THR A 117 16.46 4.43 17.23
CA THR A 117 16.02 5.30 18.33
C THR A 117 14.90 4.65 19.13
N ILE A 118 15.23 4.12 20.31
CA ILE A 118 14.30 3.35 21.16
C ILE A 118 13.04 4.13 21.56
N GLY A 119 13.10 5.47 21.60
CA GLY A 119 11.97 6.33 21.87
C GLY A 119 10.80 6.11 20.92
N TYR A 120 11.07 5.91 19.63
CA TYR A 120 10.06 5.64 18.60
C TYR A 120 9.37 4.30 18.85
N TYR A 121 10.13 3.26 19.16
CA TYR A 121 9.57 1.95 19.52
C TYR A 121 8.70 2.03 20.79
N ASN A 122 9.17 2.69 21.85
CA ASN A 122 8.42 2.84 23.08
C ASN A 122 7.10 3.59 22.87
N ALA A 123 7.10 4.61 22.01
CA ALA A 123 5.90 5.34 21.64
C ALA A 123 4.86 4.45 20.96
N THR A 124 5.29 3.54 20.09
CA THR A 124 4.38 2.59 19.46
C THR A 124 3.80 1.58 20.43
N VAL A 125 4.61 1.06 21.35
CA VAL A 125 4.16 0.15 22.41
C VAL A 125 3.15 0.85 23.31
N LEU A 126 3.39 2.13 23.67
CA LEU A 126 2.46 2.91 24.45
C LEU A 126 1.14 3.15 23.70
N ALA A 127 1.21 3.55 22.43
CA ALA A 127 0.04 3.81 21.61
C ALA A 127 -0.84 2.55 21.44
N CYS A 128 -0.27 1.41 21.06
CA CYS A 128 -1.04 0.19 20.88
C CYS A 128 -1.40 -0.49 22.22
N GLY A 129 -0.44 -0.54 23.15
CA GLY A 129 -0.59 -1.29 24.38
C GLY A 129 -1.44 -0.63 25.46
N THR A 130 -1.67 0.68 25.34
CA THR A 130 -2.47 1.46 26.28
C THR A 130 -3.60 2.19 25.58
N TYR A 131 -3.28 3.17 24.72
CA TYR A 131 -4.30 4.00 24.09
C TYR A 131 -5.26 3.18 23.22
N LEU A 132 -4.78 2.53 22.17
CA LEU A 132 -5.62 1.74 21.28
C LEU A 132 -6.27 0.54 21.99
N TYR A 133 -5.59 -0.08 22.95
CA TYR A 133 -6.19 -1.12 23.77
C TYR A 133 -7.44 -0.61 24.52
N ASN A 134 -7.35 0.56 25.14
CA ASN A 134 -8.48 1.18 25.83
C ASN A 134 -9.56 1.64 24.85
N MET A 135 -9.18 2.13 23.67
CA MET A 135 -10.13 2.55 22.64
C MET A 135 -10.90 1.37 22.02
N GLN A 136 -10.29 0.19 21.95
CA GLN A 136 -10.95 -1.04 21.50
C GLN A 136 -11.86 -1.66 22.57
N HIS A 137 -11.48 -1.50 23.82
CA HIS A 137 -12.21 -2.02 24.98
C HIS A 137 -12.60 -0.87 25.93
N PRO A 138 -13.41 0.09 25.46
CA PRO A 138 -13.74 1.23 26.28
C PRO A 138 -14.49 0.82 27.54
N PRO A 139 -14.30 1.52 28.67
CA PRO A 139 -14.93 1.19 29.93
C PRO A 139 -16.45 1.50 29.98
N ILE A 140 -17.04 1.81 28.83
CA ILE A 140 -18.48 2.11 28.70
C ILE A 140 -19.21 0.83 28.26
N PRO A 141 -19.92 0.11 29.15
CA PRO A 141 -20.53 -1.18 28.83
C PRO A 141 -21.42 -1.18 27.59
N ALA A 142 -22.23 -0.13 27.42
CA ALA A 142 -23.16 -0.05 26.27
C ALA A 142 -22.44 0.05 24.92
N VAL A 143 -21.26 0.66 24.88
CA VAL A 143 -20.41 0.74 23.68
C VAL A 143 -19.66 -0.57 23.49
N HIS A 144 -19.08 -1.10 24.56
CA HIS A 144 -18.35 -2.35 24.57
C HIS A 144 -19.21 -3.54 24.10
N ASP A 145 -20.42 -3.69 24.64
CA ASP A 145 -21.29 -4.83 24.31
C ASP A 145 -21.78 -4.79 22.86
N LYS A 146 -22.05 -3.59 22.35
CA LYS A 146 -22.60 -3.42 21.00
C LYS A 146 -21.53 -3.43 19.91
N TYR A 147 -20.32 -2.99 20.23
CA TYR A 147 -19.27 -2.70 19.27
C TYR A 147 -17.94 -3.38 19.62
N TYR A 148 -18.05 -4.52 20.29
CA TYR A 148 -16.89 -5.28 20.72
C TYR A 148 -15.92 -5.57 19.56
N GLY A 149 -14.66 -5.19 19.74
CA GLY A 149 -13.58 -5.42 18.77
C GLY A 149 -13.30 -4.24 17.83
N GLY A 150 -14.23 -3.30 17.66
CA GLY A 150 -13.97 -2.04 16.98
C GLY A 150 -13.30 -1.02 17.90
N PHE A 151 -12.77 0.05 17.33
CA PHE A 151 -12.16 1.14 18.09
C PHE A 151 -13.14 2.31 18.23
N ALA A 152 -13.25 2.88 19.43
CA ALA A 152 -13.89 4.18 19.60
C ALA A 152 -13.14 5.23 18.77
N GLN A 153 -13.88 6.11 18.10
CA GLN A 153 -13.34 7.02 17.12
C GLN A 153 -12.29 7.99 17.71
N TRP A 154 -12.61 8.58 18.85
CA TRP A 154 -11.76 9.57 19.50
C TRP A 154 -11.99 9.64 21.00
N VAL A 155 -11.03 10.21 21.71
CA VAL A 155 -11.18 10.73 23.08
C VAL A 155 -10.72 12.19 23.09
N ASP A 156 -11.41 13.04 23.85
CA ASP A 156 -11.01 14.44 23.99
C ASP A 156 -10.16 14.70 25.25
N ILE A 157 -9.67 15.93 25.39
CA ILE A 157 -8.85 16.36 26.52
C ILE A 157 -9.59 16.28 27.86
N ASN A 158 -10.93 16.19 27.88
CA ASN A 158 -11.78 16.06 29.07
C ASN A 158 -12.19 14.61 29.33
N ASP A 159 -11.56 13.66 28.65
CA ASP A 159 -11.82 12.22 28.73
C ASP A 159 -13.24 11.82 28.24
N ASN A 160 -13.86 12.65 27.39
CA ASN A 160 -15.07 12.26 26.69
C ASN A 160 -14.72 11.34 25.52
N LEU A 161 -15.46 10.24 25.39
CA LEU A 161 -15.26 9.22 24.36
C LEU A 161 -16.25 9.41 23.21
N GLY A 162 -15.75 9.44 21.98
CA GLY A 162 -16.56 9.38 20.78
C GLY A 162 -17.04 7.95 20.52
N PRO A 163 -18.37 7.72 20.52
CA PRO A 163 -18.94 6.38 20.50
C PRO A 163 -18.91 5.73 19.11
N ASP A 164 -18.69 6.52 18.08
CA ASP A 164 -18.71 6.00 16.70
C ASP A 164 -17.45 5.18 16.41
N MET A 165 -17.59 4.17 15.57
CA MET A 165 -16.51 3.34 15.13
C MET A 165 -16.48 3.36 13.62
N TRP A 166 -15.32 3.64 13.04
CA TRP A 166 -15.21 3.83 11.61
C TRP A 166 -14.49 2.67 10.94
N VAL A 167 -14.87 2.41 9.69
CA VAL A 167 -14.23 1.37 8.86
C VAL A 167 -12.74 1.61 8.68
N VAL A 168 -12.32 2.87 8.66
CA VAL A 168 -10.90 3.25 8.51
C VAL A 168 -10.01 2.69 9.64
N ASP A 169 -10.57 2.43 10.82
CA ASP A 169 -9.83 1.87 11.95
C ASP A 169 -9.33 0.44 11.70
N LEU A 170 -9.83 -0.24 10.67
CA LEU A 170 -9.23 -1.48 10.18
C LEU A 170 -7.75 -1.30 9.79
N TYR A 171 -7.31 -0.06 9.50
CA TYR A 171 -5.91 0.28 9.27
C TYR A 171 -4.99 -0.12 10.44
N GLY A 172 -5.53 -0.25 11.63
CA GLY A 172 -4.81 -0.73 12.82
C GLY A 172 -4.21 -2.13 12.69
N LEU A 173 -4.71 -2.97 11.79
CA LEU A 173 -4.12 -4.29 11.54
C LEU A 173 -2.63 -4.22 11.22
N ILE A 174 -2.18 -3.17 10.53
CA ILE A 174 -0.78 -3.02 10.10
C ILE A 174 0.12 -2.91 11.34
N GLY A 175 -0.15 -1.93 12.20
CA GLY A 175 0.65 -1.68 13.40
C GLY A 175 0.58 -2.82 14.43
N LEU A 176 -0.61 -3.36 14.66
CA LEU A 176 -0.81 -4.48 15.58
C LEU A 176 -0.06 -5.74 15.13
N LYS A 177 -0.10 -6.07 13.84
CA LYS A 177 0.63 -7.21 13.26
C LYS A 177 2.14 -7.02 13.41
N GLU A 178 2.65 -5.83 13.12
CA GLU A 178 4.07 -5.50 13.28
C GLU A 178 4.53 -5.65 14.72
N LEU A 179 3.78 -5.12 15.69
CA LEU A 179 4.11 -5.27 17.10
C LEU A 179 4.00 -6.72 17.57
N TYR A 180 2.95 -7.45 17.17
CA TYR A 180 2.86 -8.88 17.50
C TYR A 180 4.06 -9.66 16.96
N THR A 181 4.47 -9.39 15.71
CA THR A 181 5.64 -10.05 15.10
C THR A 181 6.94 -9.77 15.87
N ARG A 182 7.09 -8.56 16.41
CA ARG A 182 8.30 -8.14 17.15
C ARG A 182 8.33 -8.61 18.61
N THR A 183 7.16 -8.65 19.27
CA THR A 183 7.08 -8.89 20.72
C THR A 183 6.57 -10.28 21.09
N SER A 184 5.79 -10.91 20.21
CA SER A 184 5.01 -12.13 20.49
C SER A 184 4.02 -11.98 21.65
N GLU A 185 3.64 -10.75 22.02
CA GLU A 185 2.66 -10.50 23.07
C GLU A 185 1.25 -10.85 22.61
N THR A 186 0.61 -11.80 23.28
CA THR A 186 -0.74 -12.29 22.94
C THR A 186 -1.80 -11.20 22.94
N LYS A 187 -1.59 -10.13 23.69
CA LYS A 187 -2.48 -8.96 23.70
C LYS A 187 -2.71 -8.39 22.28
N TYR A 188 -1.65 -8.23 21.51
CA TYR A 188 -1.78 -7.69 20.14
C TYR A 188 -2.50 -8.67 19.21
N GLN A 189 -2.28 -9.99 19.37
CA GLN A 189 -3.02 -10.99 18.62
C GLN A 189 -4.52 -10.95 18.98
N THR A 190 -4.86 -10.83 20.26
CA THR A 190 -6.25 -10.70 20.71
C THR A 190 -6.90 -9.44 20.10
N MET A 191 -6.21 -8.31 20.09
CA MET A 191 -6.71 -7.08 19.46
C MET A 191 -6.97 -7.26 17.96
N ILE A 192 -6.08 -7.99 17.26
CA ILE A 192 -6.27 -8.32 15.84
C ILE A 192 -7.50 -9.21 15.64
N ASP A 193 -7.63 -10.27 16.44
CA ASP A 193 -8.72 -11.23 16.32
C ASP A 193 -10.09 -10.57 16.59
N ASP A 194 -10.14 -9.71 17.61
CA ASP A 194 -11.32 -8.93 17.95
C ASP A 194 -11.68 -7.94 16.83
N LEU A 195 -10.70 -7.24 16.29
CA LEU A 195 -10.87 -6.30 15.18
C LEU A 195 -11.39 -7.01 13.92
N LEU A 196 -10.77 -8.13 13.55
CA LEU A 196 -11.22 -8.93 12.40
C LEU A 196 -12.62 -9.52 12.62
N SER A 197 -12.92 -9.98 13.84
CA SER A 197 -14.24 -10.46 14.21
C SER A 197 -15.29 -9.38 14.03
N PHE A 198 -14.99 -8.17 14.51
CA PHE A 198 -15.83 -7.01 14.36
C PHE A 198 -16.14 -6.68 12.89
N TYR A 199 -15.11 -6.62 12.03
CA TYR A 199 -15.25 -6.29 10.61
C TYR A 199 -15.80 -7.44 9.75
N ARG A 200 -15.82 -8.67 10.28
CA ARG A 200 -16.39 -9.84 9.61
C ARG A 200 -17.76 -10.25 10.14
N GLN A 201 -18.22 -9.65 11.20
CA GLN A 201 -19.59 -9.87 11.71
C GLN A 201 -20.59 -9.38 10.69
N GLY A 202 -20.95 -10.30 9.81
CA GLY A 202 -21.75 -9.98 8.65
C GLY A 202 -23.16 -9.54 8.98
N ILE A 203 -23.63 -8.66 8.20
CA ILE A 203 -24.91 -8.63 7.51
C ILE A 203 -26.17 -8.37 8.34
N ASN A 204 -26.37 -8.97 9.46
CA ASN A 204 -27.68 -8.92 10.11
C ASN A 204 -27.85 -7.77 11.07
N ASP A 205 -26.75 -7.15 11.51
CA ASP A 205 -26.82 -6.25 12.63
C ASP A 205 -26.07 -4.93 12.45
N LEU A 206 -26.20 -4.23 11.34
CA LEU A 206 -25.80 -2.84 11.31
C LEU A 206 -24.41 -2.51 10.74
N TRP A 207 -23.62 -3.48 10.27
CA TRP A 207 -22.21 -3.31 10.09
C TRP A 207 -21.74 -3.35 8.67
N LEU A 208 -20.72 -2.97 8.49
CA LEU A 208 -19.50 -3.11 7.73
C LEU A 208 -19.53 -3.99 6.47
N TYR A 209 -20.29 -5.04 6.40
CA TYR A 209 -20.37 -5.89 5.23
C TYR A 209 -21.77 -5.87 4.66
N TYR A 210 -22.05 -4.94 3.79
CA TYR A 210 -23.33 -4.78 3.15
C TYR A 210 -23.42 -5.58 1.86
N LYS A 211 -24.55 -6.26 1.64
CA LYS A 211 -24.92 -6.90 0.37
C LYS A 211 -25.95 -6.05 -0.36
N PRO A 212 -25.56 -5.08 -1.17
CA PRO A 212 -26.54 -4.34 -1.94
C PRO A 212 -27.15 -5.23 -3.02
N PRO A 213 -28.46 -5.13 -3.32
CA PRO A 213 -29.05 -5.79 -4.47
C PRO A 213 -28.46 -5.21 -5.78
N PRO A 214 -28.31 -6.03 -6.86
CA PRO A 214 -28.59 -7.45 -7.00
C PRO A 214 -27.41 -8.39 -6.78
N SER A 215 -26.16 -7.92 -6.61
CA SER A 215 -24.98 -8.79 -6.55
C SER A 215 -24.15 -8.76 -5.27
N GLY A 216 -24.45 -7.97 -4.42
CA GLY A 216 -24.29 -7.67 -3.07
C GLY A 216 -23.18 -8.05 -2.15
N ASP A 217 -22.00 -8.50 -2.53
CA ASP A 217 -20.90 -8.73 -1.61
C ASP A 217 -19.83 -7.65 -1.76
N GLY A 218 -19.27 -7.15 -0.64
CA GLY A 218 -18.03 -6.38 -0.63
C GLY A 218 -18.12 -4.92 -0.15
N ALA A 219 -19.27 -4.43 0.26
CA ALA A 219 -19.37 -3.08 0.82
C ALA A 219 -19.28 -3.07 2.34
N TRP A 220 -18.61 -2.08 2.88
CA TRP A 220 -18.67 -1.73 4.29
C TRP A 220 -19.51 -0.48 4.52
N HIS A 221 -20.18 -0.41 5.66
CA HIS A 221 -20.66 0.86 6.16
C HIS A 221 -19.46 1.69 6.68
N ARG A 222 -19.52 2.99 6.53
CA ARG A 222 -18.50 3.88 7.10
C ARG A 222 -18.45 3.78 8.61
N ALA A 223 -19.65 3.75 9.22
CA ALA A 223 -19.85 3.63 10.65
C ALA A 223 -21.12 2.83 10.94
N PRO A 224 -21.26 2.25 12.15
CA PRO A 224 -22.47 1.59 12.58
C PRO A 224 -23.69 2.51 12.56
N GLY A 225 -24.81 1.98 12.11
CA GLY A 225 -26.05 2.75 12.04
C GLY A 225 -26.12 3.77 10.90
N THR A 226 -25.10 3.83 10.05
CA THR A 226 -25.20 4.58 8.79
C THR A 226 -26.24 3.92 7.91
N PRO A 227 -27.30 4.63 7.49
CA PRO A 227 -28.29 4.06 6.61
C PRO A 227 -27.67 3.54 5.32
N PRO A 228 -28.18 2.43 4.75
CA PRO A 228 -27.66 1.88 3.49
C PRO A 228 -27.62 2.88 2.34
N GLU A 229 -28.53 3.84 2.34
CA GLU A 229 -28.59 4.95 1.37
C GLU A 229 -27.43 5.94 1.49
N ASN A 230 -26.71 5.93 2.60
CA ASN A 230 -25.57 6.80 2.88
C ASN A 230 -24.24 6.01 2.86
N LEU A 231 -24.18 4.92 2.13
CA LEU A 231 -22.92 4.23 1.88
C LEU A 231 -22.00 5.15 1.09
N ILE A 232 -20.95 5.61 1.75
CA ILE A 232 -19.93 6.44 1.14
C ILE A 232 -18.77 5.54 0.76
N PHE A 233 -18.38 5.60 -0.48
CA PHE A 233 -17.11 5.08 -0.94
C PHE A 233 -16.11 6.23 -0.95
N ASP A 234 -15.28 6.30 0.05
CA ASP A 234 -14.26 7.33 0.22
C ASP A 234 -12.88 6.71 0.54
N ASP A 235 -11.94 7.54 0.91
CA ASP A 235 -10.60 7.11 1.29
C ASP A 235 -10.61 6.15 2.49
N ASP A 236 -11.57 6.24 3.40
CA ASP A 236 -11.72 5.33 4.55
C ASP A 236 -11.80 3.87 4.11
N TYR A 237 -12.54 3.58 3.02
CA TYR A 237 -12.61 2.24 2.45
C TYR A 237 -11.30 1.78 1.84
N SER A 238 -10.62 2.68 1.14
CA SER A 238 -9.34 2.34 0.52
C SER A 238 -8.27 2.05 1.57
N TYR A 239 -8.24 2.77 2.68
CA TYR A 239 -7.39 2.46 3.83
C TYR A 239 -7.71 1.10 4.45
N ALA A 240 -8.99 0.82 4.69
CA ALA A 240 -9.44 -0.44 5.23
C ALA A 240 -9.07 -1.62 4.30
N LEU A 241 -9.34 -1.48 3.01
CA LEU A 241 -8.97 -2.47 2.00
C LEU A 241 -7.46 -2.69 1.92
N HIS A 242 -6.67 -1.62 1.97
CA HIS A 242 -5.22 -1.70 1.93
C HIS A 242 -4.65 -2.48 3.13
N SER A 243 -5.12 -2.19 4.32
CA SER A 243 -4.66 -2.87 5.52
C SER A 243 -5.04 -4.35 5.54
N LEU A 244 -6.27 -4.67 5.13
CA LEU A 244 -6.70 -6.05 4.99
C LEU A 244 -5.86 -6.80 3.96
N TYR A 245 -5.57 -6.17 2.82
CA TYR A 245 -4.69 -6.72 1.80
C TYR A 245 -3.26 -6.97 2.33
N LEU A 246 -2.68 -6.06 3.09
CA LEU A 246 -1.35 -6.26 3.71
C LEU A 246 -1.37 -7.35 4.77
N PHE A 247 -2.51 -7.55 5.43
CA PHE A 247 -2.67 -8.53 6.48
C PHE A 247 -2.84 -9.96 5.95
N GLU A 248 -3.76 -10.18 5.01
CA GLU A 248 -4.15 -11.52 4.53
C GLU A 248 -3.81 -11.80 3.05
N GLY A 249 -3.24 -10.84 2.36
CA GLY A 249 -2.97 -10.94 0.93
C GLY A 249 -4.22 -10.75 0.08
N TRP A 250 -4.22 -11.26 -1.15
CA TRP A 250 -5.37 -11.19 -2.06
C TRP A 250 -6.38 -12.28 -1.72
N SER A 251 -7.10 -12.07 -0.63
CA SER A 251 -8.17 -12.98 -0.19
C SER A 251 -9.46 -12.77 -0.98
N GLU A 252 -10.40 -13.70 -0.80
CA GLU A 252 -11.75 -13.56 -1.36
C GLU A 252 -12.45 -12.30 -0.86
N THR A 253 -12.24 -11.95 0.41
CA THR A 253 -12.81 -10.72 1.00
C THR A 253 -12.21 -9.49 0.34
N VAL A 254 -10.88 -9.43 0.21
CA VAL A 254 -10.18 -8.32 -0.45
C VAL A 254 -10.65 -8.17 -1.90
N GLU A 255 -10.78 -9.27 -2.63
CA GLU A 255 -11.27 -9.24 -4.00
C GLU A 255 -12.71 -8.75 -4.10
N LYS A 256 -13.60 -9.17 -3.20
CA LYS A 256 -14.99 -8.73 -3.17
C LYS A 256 -15.11 -7.23 -2.89
N VAL A 257 -14.37 -6.72 -1.90
CA VAL A 257 -14.35 -5.29 -1.60
C VAL A 257 -13.77 -4.50 -2.77
N PHE A 258 -12.66 -4.97 -3.34
CA PHE A 258 -12.05 -4.34 -4.50
C PHE A 258 -12.99 -4.30 -5.71
N ARG A 259 -13.68 -5.39 -6.00
CA ARG A 259 -14.69 -5.45 -7.07
C ARG A 259 -15.87 -4.53 -6.79
N TYR A 260 -16.35 -4.51 -5.56
CA TYR A 260 -17.41 -3.57 -5.20
C TYR A 260 -16.99 -2.13 -5.50
N CYS A 261 -15.77 -1.75 -5.10
CA CYS A 261 -15.20 -0.45 -5.38
C CYS A 261 -15.09 -0.14 -6.88
N SER A 262 -14.74 -1.13 -7.68
CA SER A 262 -14.58 -1.00 -9.14
C SER A 262 -15.89 -1.09 -9.90
N GLU A 263 -16.84 -1.93 -9.46
CA GLU A 263 -18.15 -2.12 -10.10
C GLU A 263 -19.11 -0.96 -9.87
N ILE A 264 -18.91 -0.18 -8.82
CA ILE A 264 -19.67 1.03 -8.55
C ILE A 264 -19.47 2.07 -9.65
N ASN A 265 -18.38 2.01 -10.40
CA ASN A 265 -18.12 2.91 -11.48
C ASN A 265 -18.30 2.23 -12.85
N PRO A 266 -19.50 2.24 -13.44
CA PRO A 266 -19.79 1.56 -14.70
C PRO A 266 -19.18 2.23 -15.94
N THR A 267 -18.61 3.43 -15.81
CA THR A 267 -17.83 4.06 -16.90
C THR A 267 -16.41 3.56 -16.94
N ILE A 268 -16.10 2.70 -16.00
CA ILE A 268 -14.77 2.16 -15.82
C ILE A 268 -14.90 0.67 -16.05
N ASP A 269 -14.51 0.21 -17.23
CA ASP A 269 -14.23 -1.20 -17.45
C ASP A 269 -13.22 -1.65 -16.41
N TYR A 270 -13.64 -2.61 -15.60
CA TYR A 270 -12.80 -3.18 -14.58
C TYR A 270 -11.44 -3.58 -15.12
N PRO A 271 -10.49 -3.22 -14.36
CA PRO A 271 -10.33 -2.10 -13.46
C PRO A 271 -9.88 -0.92 -14.26
N ALA A 272 -10.68 0.00 -14.25
CA ALA A 272 -10.63 1.16 -15.01
C ALA A 272 -9.26 1.72 -15.28
N TYR A 273 -9.06 1.92 -16.48
CA TYR A 273 -8.02 2.74 -17.05
C TYR A 273 -8.10 4.22 -16.64
N GLN A 274 -8.78 4.52 -15.55
CA GLN A 274 -8.88 5.87 -15.04
C GLN A 274 -8.11 5.96 -13.73
N PRO A 275 -7.27 6.97 -13.56
CA PRO A 275 -6.36 7.07 -12.41
C PRO A 275 -7.08 7.42 -11.11
N ALA A 276 -8.39 7.34 -11.07
CA ALA A 276 -9.15 7.78 -9.94
C ALA A 276 -10.45 7.02 -9.82
N VAL A 277 -10.70 6.51 -8.66
CA VAL A 277 -12.02 6.11 -8.26
C VAL A 277 -12.87 7.37 -8.16
N CYS A 278 -14.10 7.31 -8.63
CA CYS A 278 -15.00 8.42 -8.48
C CYS A 278 -15.10 8.79 -7.00
N TRP A 279 -14.92 10.06 -6.71
CA TRP A 279 -15.30 10.58 -5.41
C TRP A 279 -16.79 10.32 -5.25
N PRO A 280 -17.18 9.63 -4.22
CA PRO A 280 -18.57 9.40 -4.03
C PRO A 280 -19.22 10.72 -3.64
N GLY A 281 -19.98 11.16 -4.50
CA GLY A 281 -21.25 11.51 -4.00
C GLY A 281 -21.87 10.25 -3.38
N TYR A 282 -22.99 10.39 -2.79
CA TYR A 282 -23.76 9.26 -2.24
C TYR A 282 -23.97 8.21 -3.31
N LEU A 283 -23.74 6.94 -2.97
CA LEU A 283 -24.07 5.84 -3.84
C LEU A 283 -25.57 5.90 -4.10
N ASP A 284 -25.96 6.08 -5.35
CA ASP A 284 -27.34 5.79 -5.75
C ASP A 284 -27.52 4.27 -5.66
N ILE A 285 -28.05 3.82 -4.54
CA ILE A 285 -28.25 2.41 -4.23
C ILE A 285 -29.16 1.75 -5.27
N VAL A 286 -30.11 2.49 -5.82
CA VAL A 286 -31.09 1.97 -6.79
C VAL A 286 -30.40 1.68 -8.13
N ASN A 287 -29.54 2.58 -8.59
CA ASN A 287 -28.88 2.48 -9.88
C ASN A 287 -27.43 2.03 -9.77
N ARG A 288 -26.85 1.93 -8.55
CA ARG A 288 -25.44 1.59 -8.28
C ARG A 288 -24.46 2.47 -9.04
N LYS A 289 -24.82 3.73 -9.24
CA LYS A 289 -24.00 4.68 -9.95
C LYS A 289 -23.58 5.76 -8.97
N PRO A 290 -22.30 5.87 -8.66
CA PRO A 290 -21.78 7.09 -8.06
C PRO A 290 -22.01 8.23 -9.05
N ASP A 291 -22.22 9.42 -8.54
CA ASP A 291 -22.17 10.63 -9.36
C ASP A 291 -20.71 10.90 -9.72
N CYS A 292 -20.24 10.24 -10.79
CA CYS A 292 -18.84 10.25 -11.21
C CYS A 292 -18.44 11.59 -11.84
N LYS A 293 -18.65 12.68 -11.12
CA LYS A 293 -18.16 14.00 -11.54
C LYS A 293 -16.74 14.28 -11.09
N TYR A 294 -16.22 13.46 -10.19
CA TYR A 294 -14.96 13.71 -9.52
C TYR A 294 -14.10 12.46 -9.44
N TYR A 295 -12.80 12.64 -9.36
CA TYR A 295 -11.81 11.62 -9.08
C TYR A 295 -11.20 11.84 -7.70
N ASP A 296 -10.82 10.77 -7.02
CA ASP A 296 -10.11 10.84 -5.75
C ASP A 296 -8.66 10.35 -5.90
N ALA A 297 -7.73 11.28 -5.70
CA ALA A 297 -6.32 11.00 -5.86
C ALA A 297 -5.74 10.08 -4.76
N VAL A 298 -6.20 10.21 -3.50
CA VAL A 298 -5.74 9.36 -2.38
C VAL A 298 -6.14 7.91 -2.63
N THR A 299 -7.43 7.69 -2.87
CA THR A 299 -7.97 6.36 -3.19
C THR A 299 -7.28 5.76 -4.40
N SER A 300 -6.99 6.57 -5.42
CA SER A 300 -6.28 6.15 -6.61
C SER A 300 -4.88 5.62 -6.30
N GLY A 301 -4.13 6.30 -5.46
CA GLY A 301 -2.81 5.87 -5.01
C GLY A 301 -2.86 4.54 -4.25
N ILE A 302 -3.79 4.43 -3.31
CA ILE A 302 -3.95 3.24 -2.46
C ILE A 302 -4.37 2.03 -3.30
N LEU A 303 -5.37 2.16 -4.16
CA LEU A 303 -5.82 1.07 -5.04
C LEU A 303 -4.76 0.70 -6.07
N GLY A 304 -4.00 1.68 -6.57
CA GLY A 304 -2.89 1.44 -7.48
C GLY A 304 -1.83 0.50 -6.89
N LEU A 305 -1.51 0.66 -5.62
CA LEU A 305 -0.58 -0.24 -4.91
C LEU A 305 -1.08 -1.69 -4.85
N GLN A 306 -2.38 -1.90 -4.72
CA GLN A 306 -2.97 -3.23 -4.69
C GLN A 306 -3.01 -3.86 -6.08
N LEU A 307 -3.42 -3.09 -7.10
CA LEU A 307 -3.44 -3.53 -8.48
C LEU A 307 -2.08 -4.01 -8.97
N ARG A 308 -1.01 -3.35 -8.56
CA ARG A 308 0.33 -3.66 -9.02
C ARG A 308 0.72 -5.12 -8.81
N LYS A 309 0.37 -5.68 -7.67
CA LYS A 309 0.77 -7.06 -7.36
C LYS A 309 -0.14 -8.11 -7.98
N ASN A 310 -1.37 -7.77 -8.27
CA ASN A 310 -2.42 -8.72 -8.65
C ASN A 310 -2.89 -8.54 -10.10
N HIS A 311 -2.78 -7.32 -10.62
CA HIS A 311 -3.20 -6.95 -11.98
C HIS A 311 -2.18 -6.00 -12.61
N GLU A 312 -0.96 -6.47 -12.80
CA GLU A 312 0.19 -5.63 -13.14
C GLU A 312 0.00 -4.80 -14.43
N GLY A 313 -0.60 -5.39 -15.48
CA GLY A 313 -0.85 -4.67 -16.72
C GLY A 313 -1.78 -3.47 -16.55
N ILE A 314 -2.79 -3.61 -15.69
CA ILE A 314 -3.77 -2.57 -15.40
C ILE A 314 -3.15 -1.50 -14.52
N SER A 315 -2.39 -1.92 -13.52
CA SER A 315 -1.63 -0.99 -12.68
C SER A 315 -0.67 -0.14 -13.50
N TYR A 316 -0.08 -0.71 -14.56
CA TYR A 316 0.77 0.04 -15.49
C TYR A 316 0.03 1.15 -16.22
N GLU A 317 -1.10 0.84 -16.84
CA GLU A 317 -1.89 1.85 -17.56
C GLU A 317 -2.43 2.93 -16.61
N TYR A 318 -2.73 2.54 -15.39
CA TYR A 318 -3.17 3.43 -14.33
C TYR A 318 -2.07 4.41 -13.90
N ALA A 319 -0.86 3.90 -13.60
CA ALA A 319 0.30 4.74 -13.28
C ALA A 319 0.69 5.65 -14.44
N LYS A 320 0.64 5.13 -15.67
CA LYS A 320 0.91 5.89 -16.88
C LYS A 320 -0.04 7.08 -17.00
N LYS A 321 -1.32 6.90 -16.73
CA LYS A 321 -2.28 8.00 -16.73
C LYS A 321 -1.99 9.03 -15.64
N ILE A 322 -1.68 8.60 -14.41
CA ILE A 322 -1.27 9.52 -13.34
C ILE A 322 -0.06 10.36 -13.79
N VAL A 323 0.92 9.74 -14.44
CA VAL A 323 2.11 10.44 -14.96
C VAL A 323 1.80 11.32 -16.16
N GLU A 324 0.96 10.86 -17.10
CA GLU A 324 0.63 11.61 -18.33
C GLU A 324 -0.30 12.79 -18.08
N LEU A 325 -1.26 12.62 -17.22
CA LEU A 325 -2.19 13.69 -16.83
C LEU A 325 -1.49 14.72 -15.97
N HIS A 326 -0.31 14.39 -15.54
CA HIS A 326 0.70 15.22 -14.93
C HIS A 326 0.18 16.09 -13.89
N SER A 327 -0.06 15.44 -12.76
CA SER A 327 -0.64 16.56 -12.47
C SER A 327 -0.49 17.10 -11.13
N ASP A 328 -0.07 18.27 -11.23
CA ASP A 328 -0.35 19.28 -10.24
C ASP A 328 -1.75 19.09 -9.62
N ALA A 329 -2.76 18.81 -10.40
CA ALA A 329 -4.11 18.48 -9.94
C ALA A 329 -4.18 17.29 -8.97
N PHE A 330 -3.39 16.24 -9.14
CA PHE A 330 -3.37 15.10 -8.21
C PHE A 330 -2.60 15.36 -6.92
N MET A 331 -1.95 16.48 -6.78
CA MET A 331 -1.37 16.90 -5.50
C MET A 331 -2.41 17.49 -4.54
N TYR A 332 -3.59 17.85 -5.04
CA TYR A 332 -4.62 18.51 -4.26
C TYR A 332 -5.43 17.54 -3.40
N TRP A 333 -5.92 18.06 -2.29
CA TRP A 333 -6.81 17.34 -1.40
C TRP A 333 -8.21 17.23 -1.98
N GLY A 334 -8.84 16.09 -1.70
CA GLY A 334 -10.23 15.86 -2.04
C GLY A 334 -10.45 15.58 -3.52
N PRO A 335 -11.67 15.81 -3.99
CA PRO A 335 -12.05 15.47 -5.34
C PRO A 335 -11.40 16.38 -6.39
N VAL A 336 -11.11 15.76 -7.53
CA VAL A 336 -10.64 16.43 -8.73
C VAL A 336 -11.72 16.28 -9.79
N PHE A 337 -12.06 17.34 -10.51
CA PHE A 337 -13.04 17.27 -11.59
C PHE A 337 -12.58 16.36 -12.73
N THR A 338 -13.50 15.90 -13.55
CA THR A 338 -13.19 15.04 -14.71
C THR A 338 -12.33 15.71 -15.79
N ASP A 339 -12.21 17.01 -15.77
CA ASP A 339 -11.25 17.79 -16.56
C ASP A 339 -9.89 17.97 -15.86
N TYR A 340 -9.71 17.29 -14.71
CA TYR A 340 -8.53 17.32 -13.86
C TYR A 340 -8.24 18.65 -13.16
N SER A 341 -9.22 19.54 -13.08
CA SER A 341 -9.10 20.69 -12.19
C SER A 341 -9.43 20.31 -10.75
N PRO A 342 -8.69 20.82 -9.75
CA PRO A 342 -8.98 20.54 -8.35
C PRO A 342 -10.27 21.25 -7.91
N VAL A 343 -11.06 20.57 -7.07
CA VAL A 343 -12.24 21.19 -6.45
C VAL A 343 -11.80 22.15 -5.34
N GLU A 344 -10.79 21.75 -4.57
CA GLU A 344 -10.23 22.57 -3.52
C GLU A 344 -8.81 23.04 -3.87
N ASN A 345 -8.50 24.30 -3.59
CA ASN A 345 -7.19 24.88 -3.85
C ASN A 345 -6.21 24.59 -2.70
N LYS A 346 -6.11 23.32 -2.29
CA LYS A 346 -5.23 22.86 -1.19
C LYS A 346 -4.46 21.63 -1.63
N LYS A 347 -3.14 21.73 -1.79
CA LYS A 347 -2.28 20.55 -2.00
C LYS A 347 -2.10 19.79 -0.70
N SER A 348 -2.10 18.46 -0.77
CA SER A 348 -2.08 17.60 0.42
C SER A 348 -0.85 16.71 0.49
N VAL A 349 -0.13 16.76 1.60
CA VAL A 349 0.99 15.86 1.88
C VAL A 349 0.52 14.40 1.92
N VAL A 350 -0.66 14.12 2.46
CA VAL A 350 -1.24 12.76 2.51
C VAL A 350 -1.44 12.21 1.10
N THR A 351 -2.11 12.99 0.23
CA THR A 351 -2.36 12.61 -1.17
C THR A 351 -1.06 12.32 -1.92
N VAL A 352 -0.12 13.26 -1.83
CA VAL A 352 1.17 13.16 -2.52
C VAL A 352 1.99 11.97 -2.03
N SER A 353 1.96 11.69 -0.72
CA SER A 353 2.66 10.52 -0.16
C SER A 353 2.12 9.19 -0.71
N TRP A 354 0.81 9.03 -0.83
CA TRP A 354 0.20 7.82 -1.38
C TRP A 354 0.49 7.64 -2.87
N LEU A 355 0.36 8.70 -3.64
CA LEU A 355 0.68 8.67 -5.07
C LEU A 355 2.19 8.45 -5.30
N GLY A 356 3.03 9.06 -4.49
CA GLY A 356 4.48 8.86 -4.53
C GLY A 356 4.86 7.41 -4.28
N ARG A 357 4.31 6.77 -3.24
CA ARG A 357 4.49 5.34 -2.96
C ARG A 357 4.06 4.47 -4.14
N TYR A 358 2.94 4.80 -4.77
CA TYR A 358 2.50 4.07 -5.95
C TYR A 358 3.46 4.25 -7.13
N LEU A 359 3.91 5.47 -7.41
CA LEU A 359 4.86 5.75 -8.49
C LEU A 359 6.26 5.19 -8.22
N LEU A 360 6.68 5.04 -6.97
CA LEU A 360 7.91 4.33 -6.61
C LEU A 360 7.94 2.90 -7.16
N GLN A 361 6.80 2.23 -7.14
CA GLN A 361 6.69 0.88 -7.67
C GLN A 361 6.59 0.84 -9.20
N TYR A 362 6.51 2.00 -9.84
CA TYR A 362 6.39 2.12 -11.28
C TYR A 362 7.77 2.25 -11.94
N SER A 363 8.15 1.27 -12.73
CA SER A 363 9.31 1.34 -13.62
C SER A 363 8.83 1.24 -15.08
N PRO A 364 8.95 2.33 -15.86
CA PRO A 364 8.47 2.33 -17.26
C PRO A 364 9.09 1.24 -18.12
N VAL A 365 10.27 0.77 -17.74
CA VAL A 365 11.05 -0.18 -18.54
C VAL A 365 10.81 -1.62 -18.09
N SER A 366 10.70 -1.87 -16.77
CA SER A 366 10.29 -3.19 -16.28
C SER A 366 8.89 -3.53 -16.79
N ASN A 367 8.01 -2.53 -16.87
CA ASN A 367 6.65 -2.69 -17.37
C ASN A 367 6.57 -3.00 -18.87
N LYS A 368 7.42 -2.38 -19.71
CA LYS A 368 7.52 -2.80 -21.13
C LYS A 368 7.96 -4.24 -21.28
N PHE A 369 8.94 -4.65 -20.49
CA PHE A 369 9.39 -6.03 -20.51
C PHE A 369 8.30 -6.99 -20.00
N THR A 370 7.58 -6.62 -18.93
CA THR A 370 6.44 -7.38 -18.42
C THR A 370 5.33 -7.51 -19.46
N GLN A 371 4.99 -6.45 -20.20
CA GLN A 371 4.02 -6.52 -21.28
C GLN A 371 4.48 -7.49 -22.38
N ILE A 372 5.74 -7.40 -22.81
CA ILE A 372 6.32 -8.31 -23.78
C ILE A 372 6.32 -9.75 -23.23
N LEU A 373 6.68 -9.93 -21.96
CA LEU A 373 6.67 -11.22 -21.29
C LEU A 373 5.27 -11.81 -21.19
N ASN A 374 4.27 -10.99 -20.90
CA ASN A 374 2.87 -11.43 -20.82
C ASN A 374 2.29 -11.77 -22.21
N ALA A 375 2.67 -11.02 -23.24
CA ALA A 375 2.20 -11.24 -24.61
C ALA A 375 2.88 -12.41 -25.32
N TYR A 376 4.18 -12.60 -25.09
CA TYR A 376 5.03 -13.53 -25.85
C TYR A 376 5.76 -14.55 -24.98
N GLY A 377 5.68 -14.42 -23.65
CA GLY A 377 6.36 -15.33 -22.73
C GLY A 377 5.74 -16.72 -22.71
N GLU A 378 6.61 -17.73 -22.69
CA GLU A 378 6.24 -19.13 -22.59
C GLU A 378 6.39 -19.62 -21.15
N ALA A 379 5.64 -20.64 -20.76
CA ALA A 379 5.76 -21.27 -19.45
C ALA A 379 7.07 -22.07 -19.36
N VAL A 380 7.86 -21.80 -18.33
CA VAL A 380 9.11 -22.49 -18.02
C VAL A 380 9.07 -22.92 -16.57
N THR A 381 9.46 -24.15 -16.27
CA THR A 381 9.63 -24.58 -14.88
C THR A 381 11.07 -24.32 -14.44
N PHE A 382 11.21 -23.55 -13.40
CA PHE A 382 12.49 -23.15 -12.81
C PHE A 382 12.78 -23.93 -11.54
N TYR A 383 14.02 -24.39 -11.38
CA TYR A 383 14.52 -25.11 -10.22
C TYR A 383 15.83 -24.48 -9.76
N SER A 384 15.84 -23.91 -8.56
CA SER A 384 17.06 -23.38 -7.96
C SER A 384 17.98 -24.50 -7.50
N VAL A 385 19.28 -24.37 -7.76
CA VAL A 385 20.28 -25.28 -7.22
C VAL A 385 20.36 -25.14 -5.70
N ILE A 386 20.45 -26.26 -4.99
CA ILE A 386 20.62 -26.27 -3.53
C ILE A 386 22.13 -26.09 -3.23
N PRO A 387 22.53 -25.04 -2.50
CA PRO A 387 23.93 -24.78 -2.19
C PRO A 387 24.57 -25.95 -1.40
N GLY A 388 25.72 -26.41 -1.86
CA GLY A 388 26.50 -27.46 -1.20
C GLY A 388 26.17 -28.89 -1.62
N GLU A 389 25.14 -29.10 -2.43
CA GLU A 389 24.79 -30.40 -2.98
C GLU A 389 24.97 -30.41 -4.51
N THR A 390 25.73 -31.39 -5.01
CA THR A 390 25.89 -31.58 -6.45
C THR A 390 24.60 -32.17 -7.03
N GLU A 391 24.00 -31.51 -8.01
CA GLU A 391 22.79 -31.94 -8.75
C GLU A 391 21.47 -31.99 -7.95
N SER A 392 21.42 -31.41 -6.76
CA SER A 392 20.17 -31.26 -6.02
C SER A 392 19.50 -29.92 -6.33
N TYR A 393 18.18 -29.96 -6.55
CA TYR A 393 17.38 -28.80 -6.91
C TYR A 393 16.18 -28.64 -5.97
N ALA A 394 15.82 -27.40 -5.70
CA ALA A 394 14.58 -27.08 -4.98
C ALA A 394 13.34 -27.49 -5.79
N GLU A 395 12.16 -27.42 -5.16
CA GLU A 395 10.90 -27.67 -5.85
C GLU A 395 10.71 -26.71 -7.04
N GLY A 396 10.17 -27.23 -8.13
CA GLY A 396 10.02 -26.47 -9.38
C GLY A 396 8.92 -25.43 -9.30
N ILE A 397 9.24 -24.20 -9.71
CA ILE A 397 8.32 -23.07 -9.77
C ILE A 397 8.02 -22.76 -11.23
N GLN A 398 6.74 -22.58 -11.57
CA GLN A 398 6.34 -22.11 -12.89
C GLN A 398 6.59 -20.62 -13.03
N ILE A 399 7.34 -20.23 -14.06
CA ILE A 399 7.60 -18.83 -14.39
C ILE A 399 7.28 -18.57 -15.86
N LYS A 400 7.06 -17.32 -16.23
CA LYS A 400 7.02 -16.89 -17.62
C LYS A 400 8.39 -16.41 -18.06
N ALA A 401 8.81 -16.82 -19.25
CA ALA A 401 10.08 -16.41 -19.85
C ALA A 401 9.93 -16.22 -21.37
N ILE A 402 10.67 -15.29 -21.94
CA ILE A 402 10.85 -15.24 -23.39
C ILE A 402 12.02 -16.17 -23.71
N VAL A 403 11.75 -17.17 -24.53
CA VAL A 403 12.72 -18.19 -24.90
C VAL A 403 13.10 -18.01 -26.36
N ASN A 404 14.37 -17.76 -26.62
CA ASN A 404 14.90 -17.60 -27.98
C ASN A 404 16.01 -18.60 -28.24
N PRO A 405 16.18 -19.07 -29.48
CA PRO A 405 17.41 -19.76 -29.89
C PRO A 405 18.62 -18.86 -29.65
N THR A 406 19.67 -19.44 -29.12
CA THR A 406 20.93 -18.70 -28.90
C THR A 406 21.64 -18.48 -30.25
N ARG A 407 22.17 -17.27 -30.46
CA ARG A 407 22.98 -16.97 -31.65
C ARG A 407 24.41 -17.49 -31.49
N SER A 408 25.00 -17.99 -32.55
CA SER A 408 26.35 -18.56 -32.56
C SER A 408 27.44 -17.55 -32.12
N THR A 409 27.16 -16.24 -32.19
CA THR A 409 28.05 -15.17 -31.75
C THR A 409 27.98 -14.90 -30.26
N GLU A 410 27.02 -15.48 -29.56
CA GLU A 410 26.75 -15.19 -28.14
C GLU A 410 27.31 -16.25 -27.18
N ILE A 411 27.76 -17.39 -27.70
CA ILE A 411 28.21 -18.49 -26.88
C ILE A 411 29.36 -19.27 -27.54
N LEU A 412 30.28 -19.76 -26.72
CA LEU A 412 31.27 -20.74 -27.10
C LEU A 412 30.67 -22.15 -26.96
N LEU A 413 30.61 -22.88 -28.04
CA LEU A 413 30.06 -24.25 -28.03
C LEU A 413 31.01 -25.17 -27.25
N GLU A 414 30.44 -25.92 -26.32
CA GLU A 414 31.18 -26.96 -25.62
C GLU A 414 31.33 -28.22 -26.49
N PRO A 415 32.39 -29.01 -26.30
CA PRO A 415 32.57 -30.25 -27.05
C PRO A 415 31.36 -31.19 -26.93
N GLY A 416 30.84 -31.63 -28.02
CA GLY A 416 29.69 -32.54 -28.09
C GLY A 416 28.30 -31.86 -28.16
N TYR A 417 28.25 -30.52 -28.12
CA TYR A 417 27.00 -29.76 -28.27
C TYR A 417 26.96 -28.99 -29.59
N VAL A 418 25.78 -28.81 -30.12
CA VAL A 418 25.51 -28.00 -31.31
C VAL A 418 24.73 -26.74 -30.89
N ILE A 419 24.66 -25.72 -31.76
CA ILE A 419 24.02 -24.45 -31.44
C ILE A 419 22.55 -24.63 -31.02
N ASP A 420 21.85 -25.60 -31.56
CA ASP A 420 20.46 -25.89 -31.26
C ASP A 420 20.24 -26.48 -29.86
N ASP A 421 21.32 -26.87 -29.18
CA ASP A 421 21.29 -27.29 -27.78
C ASP A 421 21.29 -26.10 -26.78
N TYR A 422 21.38 -24.89 -27.31
CA TYR A 422 21.44 -23.67 -26.48
C TYR A 422 20.23 -22.78 -26.71
N ILE A 423 19.70 -22.25 -25.61
CA ILE A 423 18.66 -21.23 -25.60
C ILE A 423 19.10 -20.01 -24.79
N THR A 424 18.57 -18.87 -25.16
CA THR A 424 18.66 -17.65 -24.37
C THR A 424 17.29 -17.34 -23.80
N ILE A 425 17.21 -17.15 -22.49
CA ILE A 425 15.97 -16.78 -21.83
C ILE A 425 16.05 -15.38 -21.23
N TYR A 426 14.92 -14.69 -21.20
CA TYR A 426 14.75 -13.38 -20.58
C TYR A 426 13.62 -13.48 -19.57
N VAL A 427 13.88 -13.11 -18.33
CA VAL A 427 12.98 -13.39 -17.20
C VAL A 427 13.19 -12.40 -16.04
N PHE A 428 12.21 -12.32 -15.15
CA PHE A 428 12.35 -11.62 -13.86
C PHE A 428 12.78 -12.52 -12.69
N ALA A 429 12.80 -13.83 -12.85
CA ALA A 429 13.18 -14.75 -11.77
C ALA A 429 14.67 -14.60 -11.40
N PRO A 430 15.04 -14.78 -10.13
CA PRO A 430 16.41 -14.63 -9.66
C PRO A 430 17.29 -15.83 -10.04
N LEU A 431 17.57 -15.97 -11.33
CA LEU A 431 18.39 -17.05 -11.87
C LEU A 431 19.85 -16.96 -11.43
N LYS A 432 20.46 -18.11 -11.19
CA LYS A 432 21.88 -18.24 -10.89
C LYS A 432 22.52 -19.27 -11.82
N HIS A 433 23.84 -19.21 -11.88
CA HIS A 433 24.63 -20.24 -12.58
C HIS A 433 24.34 -21.62 -12.00
N HIS A 434 24.19 -22.61 -12.83
CA HIS A 434 23.78 -24.01 -12.54
C HIS A 434 22.31 -24.22 -12.15
N ASP A 435 21.48 -23.22 -12.11
CA ASP A 435 20.04 -23.45 -11.99
C ASP A 435 19.53 -24.28 -13.19
N LYS A 436 18.46 -25.04 -12.95
CA LYS A 436 17.84 -25.88 -13.97
C LYS A 436 16.54 -25.26 -14.45
N LEU A 437 16.30 -25.36 -15.73
CA LEU A 437 15.06 -24.94 -16.38
C LEU A 437 14.47 -26.09 -17.18
N VAL A 438 13.16 -26.18 -17.23
CA VAL A 438 12.47 -27.11 -18.12
C VAL A 438 11.54 -26.30 -19.02
N HIS A 439 11.79 -26.34 -20.31
CA HIS A 439 11.00 -25.70 -21.35
C HIS A 439 10.53 -26.74 -22.35
N LYS A 440 9.22 -26.84 -22.57
CA LYS A 440 8.62 -27.86 -23.46
C LYS A 440 9.13 -29.28 -23.20
N SER A 441 9.22 -29.65 -21.92
CA SER A 441 9.74 -30.93 -21.42
C SER A 441 11.24 -31.19 -21.68
N ILE A 442 11.97 -30.21 -22.18
CA ILE A 442 13.42 -30.30 -22.36
C ILE A 442 14.13 -29.61 -21.20
N PRO A 443 15.01 -30.32 -20.48
CA PRO A 443 15.78 -29.73 -19.40
C PRO A 443 17.00 -28.95 -19.92
N TYR A 444 17.27 -27.82 -19.30
CA TYR A 444 18.42 -26.94 -19.55
C TYR A 444 19.11 -26.58 -18.23
N VAL A 445 20.40 -26.34 -18.29
CA VAL A 445 21.18 -25.77 -17.19
C VAL A 445 21.60 -24.34 -17.56
N VAL A 446 21.53 -23.44 -16.57
CA VAL A 446 21.96 -22.05 -16.71
C VAL A 446 23.49 -21.98 -16.71
N LEU A 447 24.07 -21.52 -17.81
CA LEU A 447 25.53 -21.36 -17.99
C LEU A 447 26.04 -19.98 -17.58
N GLY A 448 25.18 -18.98 -17.66
CA GLY A 448 25.55 -17.61 -17.30
C GLY A 448 24.31 -16.74 -17.24
N VAL A 449 24.37 -15.74 -16.37
CA VAL A 449 23.30 -14.77 -16.16
C VAL A 449 23.88 -13.37 -16.30
N GLN A 450 23.19 -12.53 -17.03
CA GLN A 450 23.51 -11.12 -17.21
C GLN A 450 22.33 -10.27 -16.79
N ASP A 451 22.57 -9.36 -15.86
CA ASP A 451 21.61 -8.35 -15.46
C ASP A 451 21.52 -7.27 -16.53
N TYR A 452 20.31 -6.98 -16.94
CA TYR A 452 20.03 -5.78 -17.73
C TYR A 452 19.43 -4.74 -16.79
N ARG A 453 20.14 -3.62 -16.66
CA ARG A 453 19.80 -2.54 -15.73
C ARG A 453 19.49 -1.26 -16.47
N PHE A 454 18.58 -0.49 -15.92
CA PHE A 454 18.38 0.89 -16.27
C PHE A 454 18.47 1.71 -15.01
N GLN A 455 19.39 2.66 -14.95
CA GLN A 455 19.63 3.49 -13.77
C GLN A 455 19.82 2.70 -12.45
N ASN A 456 20.49 1.62 -12.40
CA ASN A 456 20.69 0.70 -11.27
C ASN A 456 19.55 -0.32 -11.00
N ASP A 457 18.37 -0.17 -11.57
CA ASP A 457 17.33 -1.18 -11.43
C ASP A 457 17.56 -2.36 -12.37
N VAL A 458 17.45 -3.57 -11.85
CA VAL A 458 17.44 -4.78 -12.67
C VAL A 458 16.12 -4.84 -13.41
N MET A 459 16.20 -4.69 -14.72
CA MET A 459 15.02 -4.67 -15.58
C MET A 459 14.54 -6.06 -15.97
N TYR A 460 15.49 -6.93 -16.20
CA TYR A 460 15.30 -8.36 -16.47
C TYR A 460 16.65 -9.04 -16.41
N LEU A 461 16.64 -10.36 -16.28
CA LEU A 461 17.80 -11.19 -16.43
C LEU A 461 17.81 -11.85 -17.79
N LYS A 462 18.96 -11.83 -18.45
CA LYS A 462 19.25 -12.63 -19.63
C LYS A 462 20.10 -13.81 -19.18
N ALA A 463 19.64 -15.03 -19.42
CA ALA A 463 20.42 -16.22 -19.13
C ALA A 463 20.69 -17.02 -20.39
N SER A 464 21.93 -17.45 -20.53
CA SER A 464 22.34 -18.44 -21.53
C SER A 464 22.21 -19.83 -20.93
N CYS A 465 21.49 -20.72 -21.58
CA CYS A 465 21.19 -22.04 -21.07
C CYS A 465 21.55 -23.10 -22.10
N ARG A 466 22.07 -24.23 -21.59
CA ARG A 466 22.43 -25.39 -22.40
C ARG A 466 21.54 -26.57 -22.04
N ARG A 467 21.10 -27.29 -23.06
CA ARG A 467 20.34 -28.52 -22.91
C ARG A 467 21.11 -29.56 -22.12
N LEU A 468 20.45 -30.18 -21.16
CA LEU A 468 20.98 -31.35 -20.47
C LEU A 468 20.73 -32.58 -21.33
N ILE A 469 21.81 -33.19 -21.85
CA ILE A 469 21.76 -34.46 -22.58
C ILE A 469 21.89 -35.56 -21.53
N SER A 470 20.85 -36.40 -21.41
CA SER A 470 20.86 -37.57 -20.52
C SER A 470 21.75 -38.69 -21.07
#